data_57adfaf0410a082ca31182d73282d320
#
_entry.id   57adfaf0410a082ca31182d73282d320
#
_cell.length_a   1.000
_cell.length_b   1.000
_cell.length_c   1.000
_cell.angle_alpha   90.00
_cell.angle_beta   90.00
_cell.angle_gamma   90.00
#
_symmetry.space_group_name_H-M   'P 1'
#
loop_
_entity.id
_entity.type
_entity.pdbx_description
1 polymer ?
#
loop_
_entity_poly.entity_id
_entity_poly.type
_entity_poly.pdbx_seq_one_letter_code
_entity_poly.pdbx_strand_id
1 'polypeptide(L)'
;MDSKEWLPEEIKVTRFGLLIFCPHPQMAKHIYFAESALDAMSFYQLNANKIKLEESVFCSVGGYISVNQIKNTLLRYPQAKVHTCFDNDLNGNLYDIKVSGIISNTEVTIKENKDDVLFKTKGREFTINKNDVSLESFREKSKIIAPMISHKAEKAKDFNEILMKQHEQKKSIKL
;
A
#
# COMPACT_ATOMS: atom_id res chain seq x y z
N MET A 1 -16.37 18.04 -30.48
CA MET A 1 -16.17 17.13 -29.34
C MET A 1 -15.18 17.81 -28.42
N ASP A 2 -15.69 18.33 -27.32
CA ASP A 2 -14.95 19.23 -26.44
C ASP A 2 -13.96 18.44 -25.58
N SER A 3 -12.68 18.82 -25.66
CA SER A 3 -11.55 18.20 -24.98
C SER A 3 -11.42 18.58 -23.48
N LYS A 4 -12.52 18.98 -22.84
CA LYS A 4 -12.54 19.51 -21.46
C LYS A 4 -13.00 18.53 -20.38
N GLU A 5 -13.30 17.27 -20.70
CA GLU A 5 -13.98 16.35 -19.75
C GLU A 5 -13.05 15.35 -19.00
N TRP A 6 -11.73 15.47 -19.07
CA TRP A 6 -10.82 14.49 -18.47
C TRP A 6 -9.93 14.99 -17.32
N LEU A 7 -10.36 16.03 -16.63
CA LEU A 7 -9.74 16.31 -15.33
C LEU A 7 -10.49 15.52 -14.25
N PRO A 8 -9.84 14.64 -13.50
CA PRO A 8 -10.47 13.96 -12.37
C PRO A 8 -10.98 15.02 -11.41
N GLU A 9 -12.28 14.98 -11.12
CA GLU A 9 -12.98 16.03 -10.36
C GLU A 9 -12.43 16.30 -8.96
N GLU A 10 -11.54 15.49 -8.40
CA GLU A 10 -11.00 15.74 -7.06
C GLU A 10 -9.65 15.05 -6.80
N ILE A 11 -8.57 15.81 -6.93
CA ILE A 11 -7.39 15.55 -6.11
C ILE A 11 -7.70 16.14 -4.72
N LYS A 12 -8.20 15.35 -3.81
CA LYS A 12 -8.38 15.76 -2.41
C LYS A 12 -7.10 15.48 -1.64
N VAL A 13 -6.30 16.51 -1.41
CA VAL A 13 -5.28 16.48 -0.36
C VAL A 13 -6.03 16.55 0.97
N THR A 14 -6.20 15.41 1.62
CA THR A 14 -6.73 15.37 2.97
C THR A 14 -5.58 15.51 3.97
N ARG A 15 -5.85 15.90 5.21
CA ARG A 15 -4.88 15.98 6.33
C ARG A 15 -4.18 14.63 6.58
N PHE A 16 -4.58 13.55 5.90
CA PHE A 16 -4.18 12.15 6.10
C PHE A 16 -3.66 11.47 4.82
N GLY A 17 -3.24 12.22 3.80
CA GLY A 17 -2.65 11.67 2.59
C GLY A 17 -3.31 12.14 1.29
N LEU A 18 -2.65 11.82 0.16
CA LEU A 18 -3.12 12.13 -1.18
C LEU A 18 -3.95 10.96 -1.69
N LEU A 19 -5.19 11.22 -2.06
CA LEU A 19 -6.07 10.26 -2.71
C LEU A 19 -6.22 10.65 -4.19
N ILE A 20 -5.72 9.81 -5.08
CA ILE A 20 -5.92 9.95 -6.52
C ILE A 20 -7.13 9.08 -6.89
N PHE A 21 -8.22 9.71 -7.33
CA PHE A 21 -9.49 9.03 -7.56
C PHE A 21 -9.66 8.52 -8.97
N CYS A 22 -10.29 7.38 -9.10
CA CYS A 22 -11.03 7.03 -10.27
C CYS A 22 -12.34 7.87 -10.33
N PRO A 23 -12.77 8.33 -11.51
CA PRO A 23 -13.91 9.26 -11.64
C PRO A 23 -15.21 8.75 -11.03
N HIS A 24 -15.43 7.44 -11.08
CA HIS A 24 -16.61 6.79 -10.52
C HIS A 24 -16.25 5.69 -9.53
N PRO A 25 -16.63 5.82 -8.22
CA PRO A 25 -16.33 4.82 -7.20
C PRO A 25 -16.79 3.39 -7.59
N GLN A 26 -17.87 3.26 -8.35
CA GLN A 26 -18.39 1.99 -8.83
C GLN A 26 -17.50 1.32 -9.89
N MET A 27 -16.64 2.08 -10.57
CA MET A 27 -15.68 1.55 -11.54
C MET A 27 -14.39 1.10 -10.91
N ALA A 28 -14.12 1.48 -9.68
CA ALA A 28 -12.90 1.11 -8.97
C ALA A 28 -12.87 -0.40 -8.67
N LYS A 29 -11.93 -1.10 -9.29
CA LYS A 29 -11.69 -2.53 -9.07
C LYS A 29 -10.50 -2.79 -8.16
N HIS A 30 -9.63 -1.79 -8.00
CA HIS A 30 -8.39 -1.91 -7.26
C HIS A 30 -8.13 -0.67 -6.41
N ILE A 31 -7.68 -0.88 -5.17
CA ILE A 31 -7.15 0.17 -4.29
C ILE A 31 -5.69 -0.17 -3.98
N TYR A 32 -4.79 0.79 -4.18
CA TYR A 32 -3.37 0.67 -3.90
C TYR A 32 -3.00 1.63 -2.77
N PHE A 33 -2.61 1.09 -1.62
CA PHE A 33 -2.08 1.87 -0.51
C PHE A 33 -0.56 1.92 -0.58
N ALA A 34 0.02 3.11 -0.58
CA ALA A 34 1.46 3.36 -0.57
C ALA A 34 1.84 4.27 0.59
N GLU A 35 3.11 4.29 0.99
CA GLU A 35 3.59 5.13 2.08
C GLU A 35 3.51 6.61 1.71
N SER A 36 3.97 6.96 0.52
CA SER A 36 3.93 8.32 -0.01
C SER A 36 3.21 8.39 -1.37
N ALA A 37 2.89 9.61 -1.80
CA ALA A 37 2.34 9.84 -3.14
C ALA A 37 3.38 9.49 -4.24
N LEU A 38 4.67 9.72 -3.95
CA LEU A 38 5.75 9.42 -4.88
C LEU A 38 5.87 7.91 -5.12
N ASP A 39 5.76 7.09 -4.04
CA ASP A 39 5.78 5.62 -4.16
C ASP A 39 4.59 5.10 -4.95
N ALA A 40 3.40 5.67 -4.70
CA ALA A 40 2.19 5.32 -5.44
C ALA A 40 2.34 5.61 -6.95
N MET A 41 2.88 6.78 -7.31
CA MET A 41 3.12 7.17 -8.70
C MET A 41 4.21 6.30 -9.34
N SER A 42 5.29 6.02 -8.62
CA SER A 42 6.38 5.17 -9.09
C SER A 42 5.92 3.74 -9.32
N PHE A 43 5.12 3.19 -8.40
CA PHE A 43 4.50 1.87 -8.57
C PHE A 43 3.61 1.83 -9.81
N TYR A 44 2.74 2.83 -9.98
CA TYR A 44 1.91 2.93 -11.19
C TYR A 44 2.76 2.98 -12.45
N GLN A 45 3.76 3.85 -12.50
CA GLN A 45 4.61 4.02 -13.69
C GLN A 45 5.35 2.73 -14.07
N LEU A 46 5.85 1.98 -13.09
CA LEU A 46 6.50 0.68 -13.29
C LEU A 46 5.53 -0.41 -13.79
N ASN A 47 4.24 -0.26 -13.53
CA ASN A 47 3.20 -1.24 -13.84
C ASN A 47 2.11 -0.70 -14.80
N ALA A 48 2.34 0.41 -15.48
CA ALA A 48 1.34 1.10 -16.31
C ALA A 48 0.75 0.23 -17.43
N ASN A 49 1.48 -0.78 -17.89
CA ASN A 49 1.00 -1.75 -18.87
C ASN A 49 0.03 -2.81 -18.31
N LYS A 50 -0.07 -2.91 -16.98
CA LYS A 50 -0.91 -3.91 -16.28
C LYS A 50 -2.05 -3.26 -15.49
N ILE A 51 -1.90 -1.98 -15.11
CA ILE A 51 -2.82 -1.26 -14.27
C ILE A 51 -3.63 -0.30 -15.13
N LYS A 52 -4.96 -0.45 -15.10
CA LYS A 52 -5.89 0.49 -15.71
C LYS A 52 -6.18 1.59 -14.70
N LEU A 53 -5.76 2.81 -15.02
CA LEU A 53 -5.90 3.95 -14.12
C LEU A 53 -7.38 4.25 -13.80
N GLU A 54 -8.23 4.12 -14.80
CA GLU A 54 -9.68 4.33 -14.69
C GLU A 54 -10.42 3.33 -13.79
N GLU A 55 -9.77 2.20 -13.46
CA GLU A 55 -10.29 1.17 -12.56
C GLU A 55 -9.55 1.14 -11.20
N SER A 56 -8.62 2.08 -10.97
CA SER A 56 -7.67 2.03 -9.86
C SER A 56 -7.71 3.30 -9.01
N VAL A 57 -7.66 3.10 -7.70
CA VAL A 57 -7.54 4.15 -6.69
C VAL A 57 -6.17 4.04 -6.05
N PHE A 58 -5.40 5.12 -6.04
CA PHE A 58 -4.13 5.19 -5.33
C PHE A 58 -4.27 6.06 -4.08
N CYS A 59 -3.87 5.53 -2.94
CA CYS A 59 -3.98 6.18 -1.64
C CYS A 59 -2.63 6.22 -0.94
N SER A 60 -2.08 7.41 -0.75
CA SER A 60 -0.91 7.61 0.11
C SER A 60 -1.35 7.72 1.57
N VAL A 61 -0.71 6.97 2.47
CA VAL A 61 -0.99 7.03 3.91
C VAL A 61 -0.21 8.14 4.62
N GLY A 62 0.74 8.82 3.93
CA GLY A 62 1.50 9.94 4.46
C GLY A 62 2.47 9.55 5.58
N GLY A 63 3.10 8.37 5.50
CA GLY A 63 4.06 7.86 6.49
C GLY A 63 3.42 7.38 7.81
N TYR A 64 2.10 7.34 7.91
CA TYR A 64 1.39 6.84 9.09
C TYR A 64 0.06 6.18 8.72
N ILE A 65 -0.15 4.94 9.19
CA ILE A 65 -1.41 4.23 8.99
C ILE A 65 -2.49 4.74 9.94
N SER A 66 -3.45 5.45 9.39
CA SER A 66 -4.69 5.82 10.09
C SER A 66 -5.78 4.78 9.84
N VAL A 67 -6.30 4.18 10.92
CA VAL A 67 -7.40 3.20 10.84
C VAL A 67 -8.61 3.80 10.13
N ASN A 68 -8.96 5.06 10.45
CA ASN A 68 -10.10 5.74 9.85
C ASN A 68 -9.90 6.00 8.35
N GLN A 69 -8.69 6.37 7.92
CA GLN A 69 -8.38 6.56 6.50
C GLN A 69 -8.58 5.27 5.72
N ILE A 70 -8.01 4.15 6.19
CA ILE A 70 -8.17 2.85 5.53
C ILE A 70 -9.65 2.45 5.50
N LYS A 71 -10.35 2.48 6.65
CA LYS A 71 -11.78 2.11 6.73
C LYS A 71 -12.66 2.97 5.82
N ASN A 72 -12.47 4.29 5.81
CA ASN A 72 -13.25 5.18 4.96
C ASN A 72 -12.99 4.92 3.46
N THR A 73 -11.74 4.62 3.09
CA THR A 73 -11.43 4.25 1.72
C THR A 73 -12.12 2.94 1.33
N LEU A 74 -12.07 1.92 2.20
CA LEU A 74 -12.74 0.64 1.95
C LEU A 74 -14.27 0.79 1.87
N LEU A 75 -14.87 1.62 2.72
CA LEU A 75 -16.31 1.90 2.66
C LEU A 75 -16.71 2.61 1.37
N ARG A 76 -15.84 3.48 0.84
CA ARG A 76 -16.10 4.18 -0.42
C ARG A 76 -15.99 3.27 -1.65
N TYR A 77 -15.14 2.24 -1.58
CA TYR A 77 -14.84 1.31 -2.68
C TYR A 77 -15.00 -0.16 -2.24
N PRO A 78 -16.20 -0.58 -1.85
CA PRO A 78 -16.43 -1.86 -1.16
C PRO A 78 -16.17 -3.09 -2.04
N GLN A 79 -16.18 -2.94 -3.36
CA GLN A 79 -15.94 -4.03 -4.31
C GLN A 79 -14.49 -4.12 -4.79
N ALA A 80 -13.66 -3.13 -4.45
CA ALA A 80 -12.31 -3.08 -4.95
C ALA A 80 -11.37 -4.03 -4.18
N LYS A 81 -10.50 -4.70 -4.92
CA LYS A 81 -9.42 -5.51 -4.35
C LYS A 81 -8.37 -4.61 -3.73
N VAL A 82 -7.92 -4.97 -2.54
CA VAL A 82 -6.93 -4.19 -1.80
C VAL A 82 -5.52 -4.65 -2.15
N HIS A 83 -4.68 -3.69 -2.47
CA HIS A 83 -3.25 -3.84 -2.70
C HIS A 83 -2.49 -2.90 -1.77
N THR A 84 -1.32 -3.32 -1.32
CA THR A 84 -0.35 -2.47 -0.62
C THR A 84 0.95 -2.41 -1.39
N CYS A 85 1.57 -1.23 -1.41
CA CYS A 85 2.81 -0.93 -2.11
C CYS A 85 3.74 -0.17 -1.15
N PHE A 86 3.87 -0.68 0.09
CA PHE A 86 4.75 -0.09 1.11
C PHE A 86 6.21 -0.50 0.89
N ASP A 87 7.11 0.26 1.48
CA ASP A 87 8.55 0.03 1.41
C ASP A 87 8.92 -1.43 1.73
N ASN A 88 10.02 -1.88 1.17
CA ASN A 88 10.58 -3.20 1.42
C ASN A 88 11.53 -3.18 2.62
N ASP A 89 11.01 -2.71 3.75
CA ASP A 89 11.70 -2.65 5.03
C ASP A 89 10.77 -3.08 6.18
N LEU A 90 11.28 -3.02 7.42
CA LEU A 90 10.50 -3.40 8.60
C LEU A 90 9.21 -2.58 8.71
N ASN A 91 9.28 -1.25 8.53
CA ASN A 91 8.11 -0.37 8.66
C ASN A 91 7.05 -0.69 7.61
N GLY A 92 7.44 -0.86 6.35
CA GLY A 92 6.51 -1.25 5.29
C GLY A 92 5.87 -2.61 5.52
N ASN A 93 6.60 -3.56 6.12
CA ASN A 93 6.03 -4.86 6.53
C ASN A 93 5.05 -4.71 7.71
N LEU A 94 5.36 -3.86 8.68
CA LEU A 94 4.43 -3.55 9.78
C LEU A 94 3.17 -2.83 9.29
N TYR A 95 3.28 -2.01 8.24
CA TYR A 95 2.13 -1.36 7.61
C TYR A 95 1.23 -2.39 6.91
N ASP A 96 1.79 -3.35 6.18
CA ASP A 96 1.02 -4.45 5.60
C ASP A 96 0.22 -5.21 6.67
N ILE A 97 0.86 -5.51 7.80
CA ILE A 97 0.24 -6.21 8.94
C ILE A 97 -0.89 -5.36 9.54
N LYS A 98 -0.69 -4.05 9.74
CA LYS A 98 -1.74 -3.15 10.24
C LYS A 98 -2.93 -3.09 9.29
N VAL A 99 -2.69 -2.95 7.98
CA VAL A 99 -3.76 -2.97 6.97
C VAL A 99 -4.49 -4.29 6.97
N SER A 100 -3.78 -5.42 7.07
CA SER A 100 -4.37 -6.76 7.20
C SER A 100 -5.31 -6.87 8.39
N GLY A 101 -4.89 -6.36 9.56
CA GLY A 101 -5.74 -6.30 10.76
C GLY A 101 -7.01 -5.48 10.55
N ILE A 102 -6.88 -4.30 9.92
CA ILE A 102 -8.03 -3.40 9.65
C ILE A 102 -9.03 -4.08 8.70
N ILE A 103 -8.57 -4.70 7.61
CA ILE A 103 -9.42 -5.40 6.64
C ILE A 103 -10.14 -6.58 7.30
N SER A 104 -9.44 -7.33 8.16
CA SER A 104 -10.00 -8.48 8.88
C SER A 104 -10.84 -8.08 10.10
N ASN A 105 -11.04 -6.77 10.33
CA ASN A 105 -11.69 -6.22 11.53
C ASN A 105 -11.11 -6.81 12.83
N THR A 106 -9.80 -7.04 12.87
CA THR A 106 -9.07 -7.58 14.00
C THR A 106 -8.08 -6.56 14.51
N GLU A 107 -8.16 -6.23 15.78
CA GLU A 107 -7.18 -5.37 16.42
C GLU A 107 -5.82 -6.09 16.48
N VAL A 108 -4.79 -5.40 16.01
CA VAL A 108 -3.40 -5.85 16.04
C VAL A 108 -2.57 -4.81 16.78
N THR A 109 -2.13 -5.15 17.97
CA THR A 109 -1.16 -4.37 18.73
C THR A 109 0.24 -4.82 18.36
N ILE A 110 1.12 -3.86 18.06
CA ILE A 110 2.50 -4.08 17.66
C ILE A 110 3.41 -3.36 18.65
N LYS A 111 4.37 -4.08 19.23
CA LYS A 111 5.39 -3.52 20.11
C LYS A 111 6.76 -3.97 19.64
N GLU A 112 7.60 -3.03 19.26
CA GLU A 112 8.98 -3.32 18.91
C GLU A 112 9.84 -3.44 20.18
N ASN A 113 10.64 -4.50 20.23
CA ASN A 113 11.73 -4.69 21.16
C ASN A 113 13.08 -4.56 20.43
N LYS A 114 14.20 -4.88 21.08
CA LYS A 114 15.52 -4.74 20.48
C LYS A 114 15.68 -5.59 19.21
N ASP A 115 15.38 -6.89 19.30
CA ASP A 115 15.63 -7.86 18.22
C ASP A 115 14.35 -8.42 17.60
N ASP A 116 13.22 -8.28 18.29
CA ASP A 116 11.94 -8.87 17.93
C ASP A 116 10.83 -7.83 17.88
N VAL A 117 9.75 -8.20 17.23
CA VAL A 117 8.47 -7.51 17.27
C VAL A 117 7.44 -8.40 17.96
N LEU A 118 6.84 -7.90 19.02
CA LEU A 118 5.73 -8.53 19.73
C LEU A 118 4.41 -8.13 19.07
N PHE A 119 3.63 -9.13 18.72
CA PHE A 119 2.27 -8.97 18.19
C PHE A 119 1.25 -9.51 19.19
N LYS A 120 0.19 -8.71 19.42
CA LYS A 120 -0.99 -9.15 20.15
C LYS A 120 -2.21 -9.00 19.26
N THR A 121 -2.97 -10.07 19.14
CA THR A 121 -4.23 -10.13 18.42
C THR A 121 -5.28 -10.78 19.31
N LYS A 122 -6.55 -10.81 18.91
CA LYS A 122 -7.59 -11.47 19.68
C LYS A 122 -7.23 -12.95 19.97
N GLY A 123 -6.89 -13.22 21.22
CA GLY A 123 -6.58 -14.57 21.73
C GLY A 123 -5.19 -15.11 21.40
N ARG A 124 -4.29 -14.29 20.84
CA ARG A 124 -2.91 -14.71 20.52
C ARG A 124 -1.90 -13.63 20.83
N GLU A 125 -0.77 -14.06 21.38
CA GLU A 125 0.43 -13.24 21.58
C GLU A 125 1.64 -14.04 21.10
N PHE A 126 2.49 -13.41 20.26
CA PHE A 126 3.67 -14.05 19.69
C PHE A 126 4.70 -13.02 19.25
N THR A 127 5.95 -13.44 19.10
CA THR A 127 7.06 -12.64 18.60
C THR A 127 7.53 -13.13 17.24
N ILE A 128 8.05 -12.20 16.43
CA ILE A 128 8.77 -12.46 15.18
C ILE A 128 10.07 -11.66 15.23
N ASN A 129 11.21 -12.30 14.89
CA ASN A 129 12.47 -11.57 14.74
C ASN A 129 12.32 -10.46 13.70
N LYS A 130 12.92 -9.29 13.95
CA LYS A 130 12.77 -8.11 13.05
C LYS A 130 13.12 -8.41 11.59
N ASN A 131 14.12 -9.25 11.35
CA ASN A 131 14.55 -9.61 10.00
C ASN A 131 13.56 -10.53 9.27
N ASP A 132 12.69 -11.22 10.03
CA ASP A 132 11.72 -12.18 9.50
C ASP A 132 10.30 -11.62 9.45
N VAL A 133 10.10 -10.36 9.90
CA VAL A 133 8.79 -9.73 9.87
C VAL A 133 8.33 -9.55 8.44
N SER A 134 7.24 -10.22 8.11
CA SER A 134 6.54 -10.11 6.84
C SER A 134 5.04 -10.33 7.03
N LEU A 135 4.23 -9.97 6.05
CA LEU A 135 2.80 -10.29 6.07
C LEU A 135 2.57 -11.81 6.14
N GLU A 136 3.45 -12.60 5.51
CA GLU A 136 3.35 -14.06 5.49
C GLU A 136 3.69 -14.66 6.86
N SER A 137 4.82 -14.31 7.45
CA SER A 137 5.20 -14.79 8.80
C SER A 137 4.16 -14.39 9.86
N PHE A 138 3.55 -13.20 9.72
CA PHE A 138 2.45 -12.79 10.56
C PHE A 138 1.20 -13.66 10.35
N ARG A 139 0.80 -13.93 9.09
CA ARG A 139 -0.35 -14.80 8.76
C ARG A 139 -0.18 -16.21 9.32
N GLU A 140 1.01 -16.76 9.20
CA GLU A 140 1.33 -18.10 9.73
C GLU A 140 1.12 -18.20 11.24
N LYS A 141 1.57 -17.19 12.00
CA LYS A 141 1.47 -17.19 13.46
C LYS A 141 0.10 -16.73 13.97
N SER A 142 -0.47 -15.69 13.37
CA SER A 142 -1.76 -15.13 13.81
C SER A 142 -2.97 -15.93 13.32
N LYS A 143 -2.84 -16.62 12.17
CA LYS A 143 -3.95 -17.22 11.40
C LYS A 143 -4.97 -16.19 10.89
N ILE A 144 -4.59 -14.92 10.83
CA ILE A 144 -5.40 -13.86 10.23
C ILE A 144 -5.12 -13.84 8.72
N ILE A 145 -6.17 -14.04 7.93
CA ILE A 145 -6.11 -14.01 6.47
C ILE A 145 -6.99 -12.85 5.99
N ALA A 146 -6.36 -11.76 5.57
CA ALA A 146 -7.03 -10.64 4.94
C ALA A 146 -6.99 -10.79 3.40
N PRO A 147 -8.09 -10.47 2.68
CA PRO A 147 -8.13 -10.51 1.22
C PRO A 147 -7.39 -9.29 0.63
N MET A 148 -6.07 -9.31 0.70
CA MET A 148 -5.20 -8.27 0.16
C MET A 148 -3.96 -8.85 -0.49
N ILE A 149 -3.36 -8.09 -1.40
CA ILE A 149 -2.13 -8.41 -2.10
C ILE A 149 -1.07 -7.37 -1.70
N SER A 150 0.04 -7.81 -1.13
CA SER A 150 1.19 -6.95 -0.86
C SER A 150 2.17 -7.00 -2.03
N HIS A 151 2.60 -5.83 -2.49
CA HIS A 151 3.65 -5.65 -3.48
C HIS A 151 4.88 -5.07 -2.80
N LYS A 152 6.04 -5.65 -3.07
CA LYS A 152 7.33 -5.17 -2.56
C LYS A 152 8.28 -4.86 -3.70
N ALA A 153 9.09 -3.84 -3.51
CA ALA A 153 10.17 -3.50 -4.43
C ALA A 153 11.29 -4.53 -4.30
N GLU A 154 11.36 -5.49 -5.24
CA GLU A 154 12.44 -6.47 -5.24
C GLU A 154 13.80 -5.78 -5.47
N LYS A 155 14.80 -6.09 -4.65
CA LYS A 155 16.17 -5.54 -4.74
C LYS A 155 16.29 -4.02 -4.57
N ALA A 156 15.27 -3.37 -4.02
CA ALA A 156 15.26 -1.96 -3.70
C ALA A 156 14.46 -1.72 -2.41
N LYS A 157 14.64 -0.55 -1.80
CA LYS A 157 13.87 -0.16 -0.63
C LYS A 157 12.41 0.14 -1.02
N ASP A 158 12.22 0.90 -2.08
CA ASP A 158 10.92 1.38 -2.54
C ASP A 158 10.81 1.37 -4.08
N PHE A 159 9.63 1.64 -4.60
CA PHE A 159 9.37 1.65 -6.03
C PHE A 159 9.99 2.85 -6.75
N ASN A 160 10.21 3.96 -6.05
CA ASN A 160 10.88 5.13 -6.61
C ASN A 160 12.36 4.82 -6.88
N GLU A 161 13.02 4.10 -5.99
CA GLU A 161 14.41 3.66 -6.19
C GLU A 161 14.55 2.77 -7.44
N ILE A 162 13.60 1.84 -7.67
CA ILE A 162 13.58 1.01 -8.90
C ILE A 162 13.46 1.91 -10.14
N LEU A 163 12.53 2.85 -10.10
CA LEU A 163 12.27 3.75 -11.22
C LEU A 163 13.50 4.60 -11.55
N MET A 164 14.15 5.16 -10.54
CA MET A 164 15.38 5.94 -10.71
C MET A 164 16.51 5.12 -11.32
N LYS A 165 16.75 3.91 -10.83
CA LYS A 165 17.76 2.99 -11.39
C LYS A 165 17.49 2.66 -12.87
N GLN A 166 16.24 2.45 -13.26
CA GLN A 166 15.88 2.21 -14.66
C GLN A 166 16.14 3.43 -15.53
N HIS A 167 15.91 4.65 -15.03
CA HIS A 167 16.21 5.87 -15.75
C HIS A 167 17.72 6.10 -15.96
N GLU A 168 18.53 5.82 -14.96
CA GLU A 168 19.99 5.92 -15.05
C GLU A 168 20.56 4.93 -16.07
N GLN A 169 20.09 3.68 -16.05
CA GLN A 169 20.51 2.66 -17.02
C GLN A 169 20.15 3.06 -18.47
N LYS A 170 18.97 3.63 -18.70
CA LYS A 170 18.58 4.11 -20.04
C LYS A 170 19.41 5.28 -20.52
N LYS A 171 19.93 6.14 -19.64
CA LYS A 171 20.84 7.24 -20.00
C LYS A 171 22.22 6.73 -20.39
N SER A 172 22.75 5.73 -19.67
CA SER A 172 24.09 5.17 -19.95
C SER A 172 24.16 4.36 -21.27
N ILE A 173 23.03 3.89 -21.78
CA ILE A 173 22.98 3.16 -23.08
C ILE A 173 22.90 4.12 -24.28
N LYS A 174 22.54 5.39 -24.07
CA LYS A 174 22.43 6.41 -25.13
C LYS A 174 23.68 7.25 -25.38
N LEU A 175 24.76 6.98 -24.65
CA LEU A 175 26.10 7.54 -24.83
C LEU A 175 27.01 6.54 -25.51
#